data_74aeb44b9b29e994d2c8f8438796dd27
#
_entry.id   74aeb44b9b29e994d2c8f8438796dd27
#
_cell.length_a   1.000
_cell.length_b   1.000
_cell.length_c   1.000
_cell.angle_alpha   90.00
_cell.angle_beta   90.00
_cell.angle_gamma   90.00
#
_symmetry.space_group_name_H-M   'P 1'
#
loop_
_entity.id
_entity.type
_entity.pdbx_description
1 polymer ?
#
loop_
_entity_poly.entity_id
_entity_poly.type
_entity_poly.pdbx_seq_one_letter_code
_entity_poly.pdbx_strand_id
1 'polypeptide(L)'
;MDMKKFSLKPLGDSCMKMLCKSCFFIGLLMTFCLTACSDDDDDTVTPIFPEKQNIVCNAGEKKEFTFTANTNWSLASSTIWCKFQNNDTEEFVVSGTAGTQTVTIMATNENQNNDNASVAKLELTMGGQTIVIGEVTRSAAGSVSRNICSIL
;
A
#
# COMPACT_ATOMS: atom_id res chain seq x y z
N MET A 1 43.00 -44.44 -47.37
CA MET A 1 42.65 -43.41 -46.37
C MET A 1 41.65 -42.46 -47.05
N ASP A 2 40.33 -42.73 -46.87
CA ASP A 2 39.28 -41.99 -47.52
C ASP A 2 38.87 -40.77 -46.68
N MET A 3 39.09 -39.58 -47.22
CA MET A 3 38.55 -38.37 -46.68
C MET A 3 37.09 -38.21 -47.05
N LYS A 4 36.18 -38.47 -46.15
CA LYS A 4 34.75 -38.14 -46.33
C LYS A 4 34.57 -36.61 -46.36
N LYS A 5 34.23 -36.07 -47.52
CA LYS A 5 33.74 -34.71 -47.71
C LYS A 5 32.43 -34.52 -46.94
N PHE A 6 32.45 -33.66 -45.93
CA PHE A 6 31.26 -33.19 -45.21
C PHE A 6 30.58 -32.11 -46.07
N SER A 7 29.47 -32.46 -46.69
CA SER A 7 28.65 -31.50 -47.43
C SER A 7 27.74 -30.79 -46.46
N LEU A 8 28.02 -29.53 -46.16
CA LEU A 8 27.09 -28.62 -45.47
C LEU A 8 25.96 -28.24 -46.43
N LYS A 9 24.77 -28.72 -46.15
CA LYS A 9 23.55 -28.24 -46.81
C LYS A 9 23.28 -26.80 -46.37
N PRO A 10 22.97 -25.87 -47.27
CA PRO A 10 22.56 -24.53 -46.88
C PRO A 10 21.22 -24.59 -46.15
N LEU A 11 21.18 -23.97 -44.94
CA LEU A 11 19.92 -23.76 -44.22
C LEU A 11 19.01 -22.91 -45.07
N GLY A 12 17.83 -23.48 -45.37
CA GLY A 12 16.91 -22.90 -46.33
C GLY A 12 16.39 -21.51 -45.94
N ASP A 13 16.17 -20.71 -46.97
CA ASP A 13 15.59 -19.36 -46.98
C ASP A 13 14.26 -19.20 -46.20
N SER A 14 13.66 -20.29 -45.77
CA SER A 14 12.39 -20.32 -45.04
C SER A 14 12.53 -19.83 -43.60
N CYS A 15 13.68 -20.03 -42.95
CA CYS A 15 13.92 -19.62 -41.58
C CYS A 15 14.13 -18.09 -41.48
N MET A 16 14.77 -17.49 -42.46
CA MET A 16 15.04 -16.06 -42.53
C MET A 16 13.78 -15.23 -42.78
N LYS A 17 12.81 -15.79 -43.53
CA LYS A 17 11.49 -15.15 -43.79
C LYS A 17 10.58 -15.20 -42.58
N MET A 18 10.68 -16.22 -41.73
CA MET A 18 9.91 -16.29 -40.46
C MET A 18 10.44 -15.32 -39.40
N LEU A 19 11.75 -15.19 -39.29
CA LEU A 19 12.38 -14.22 -38.37
C LEU A 19 12.03 -12.78 -38.72
N CYS A 20 12.01 -12.43 -40.00
CA CYS A 20 11.65 -11.09 -40.45
C CYS A 20 10.16 -10.75 -40.20
N LYS A 21 9.25 -11.76 -40.38
CA LYS A 21 7.83 -11.56 -40.04
C LYS A 21 7.59 -11.38 -38.54
N SER A 22 8.32 -12.13 -37.71
CA SER A 22 8.21 -12.02 -36.26
C SER A 22 8.72 -10.67 -35.75
N CYS A 23 9.81 -10.15 -36.27
CA CYS A 23 10.32 -8.83 -35.95
C CYS A 23 9.38 -7.70 -36.38
N PHE A 24 8.66 -7.87 -37.50
CA PHE A 24 7.70 -6.86 -37.98
C PHE A 24 6.47 -6.77 -37.04
N PHE A 25 5.98 -7.93 -36.56
CA PHE A 25 4.87 -7.95 -35.59
C PHE A 25 5.27 -7.40 -34.22
N ILE A 26 6.50 -7.65 -33.75
CA ILE A 26 7.01 -7.11 -32.49
C ILE A 26 7.20 -5.58 -32.58
N GLY A 27 7.70 -5.09 -33.73
CA GLY A 27 7.83 -3.66 -34.02
C GLY A 27 6.49 -2.94 -34.05
N LEU A 28 5.45 -3.58 -34.64
CA LEU A 28 4.11 -3.00 -34.72
C LEU A 28 3.41 -2.99 -33.33
N LEU A 29 3.66 -3.99 -32.47
CA LEU A 29 3.09 -4.04 -31.11
C LEU A 29 3.72 -2.98 -30.20
N MET A 30 5.01 -2.66 -30.39
CA MET A 30 5.69 -1.62 -29.60
C MET A 30 5.25 -0.19 -29.96
N THR A 31 4.77 0.04 -31.19
CA THR A 31 4.27 1.36 -31.61
C THR A 31 2.89 1.69 -31.04
N PHE A 32 2.10 0.68 -30.62
CA PHE A 32 0.79 0.90 -30.00
C PHE A 32 0.86 1.25 -28.50
N CYS A 33 2.00 1.03 -27.82
CA CYS A 33 2.15 1.36 -26.40
C CYS A 33 2.54 2.82 -26.14
N LEU A 34 2.77 3.65 -27.16
CA LEU A 34 3.20 5.03 -27.00
C LEU A 34 2.08 6.08 -27.18
N THR A 35 0.84 5.65 -27.44
CA THR A 35 -0.30 6.58 -27.59
C THR A 35 -1.33 6.49 -26.46
N ALA A 36 -0.96 5.89 -25.31
CA ALA A 36 -1.76 5.92 -24.11
C ALA A 36 -1.19 6.91 -23.08
N CYS A 37 -0.61 8.03 -23.52
CA CYS A 37 -0.69 9.28 -22.79
C CYS A 37 -1.96 9.97 -23.30
N SER A 38 -3.11 9.63 -22.73
CA SER A 38 -4.20 10.57 -22.70
C SER A 38 -3.70 11.74 -21.85
N ASP A 39 -3.60 12.91 -22.46
CA ASP A 39 -3.73 14.17 -21.77
C ASP A 39 -5.13 14.16 -21.13
N ASP A 40 -5.26 13.45 -20.00
CA ASP A 40 -6.26 13.81 -19.04
C ASP A 40 -5.76 15.17 -18.52
N ASP A 41 -6.51 16.21 -18.80
CA ASP A 41 -6.49 17.45 -18.05
C ASP A 41 -6.65 17.05 -16.58
N ASP A 42 -5.52 16.72 -15.96
CA ASP A 42 -5.43 16.44 -14.54
C ASP A 42 -5.64 17.78 -13.85
N ASP A 43 -6.91 18.11 -13.57
CA ASP A 43 -7.24 19.06 -12.54
C ASP A 43 -6.62 18.52 -11.25
N THR A 44 -5.32 18.79 -11.09
CA THR A 44 -4.53 18.35 -9.94
C THR A 44 -5.12 19.01 -8.70
N VAL A 45 -6.10 18.32 -8.11
CA VAL A 45 -6.71 18.76 -6.86
C VAL A 45 -5.59 18.83 -5.82
N THR A 46 -5.27 20.04 -5.36
CA THR A 46 -4.30 20.22 -4.29
C THR A 46 -4.79 19.49 -3.03
N PRO A 47 -4.01 18.54 -2.48
CA PRO A 47 -4.40 17.81 -1.29
C PRO A 47 -4.56 18.74 -0.09
N ILE A 48 -5.67 18.57 0.65
CA ILE A 48 -5.94 19.26 1.91
C ILE A 48 -5.94 18.19 3.00
N PHE A 49 -4.90 18.20 3.83
CA PHE A 49 -4.75 17.21 4.89
C PHE A 49 -5.51 17.62 6.15
N PRO A 50 -6.18 16.65 6.83
CA PRO A 50 -6.85 16.89 8.11
C PRO A 50 -5.82 17.14 9.23
N GLU A 51 -6.31 17.73 10.32
CA GLU A 51 -5.50 17.91 11.53
C GLU A 51 -5.12 16.56 12.16
N LYS A 52 -3.94 16.51 12.78
CA LYS A 52 -3.45 15.32 13.46
C LYS A 52 -4.27 15.02 14.72
N GLN A 53 -4.65 13.75 14.89
CA GLN A 53 -5.40 13.25 16.04
C GLN A 53 -4.56 12.29 16.88
N ASN A 54 -4.81 12.28 18.21
CA ASN A 54 -4.20 11.33 19.13
C ASN A 54 -5.27 10.35 19.62
N ILE A 55 -4.96 9.05 19.54
CA ILE A 55 -5.89 7.97 19.87
C ILE A 55 -5.23 7.02 20.85
N VAL A 56 -5.95 6.61 21.87
CA VAL A 56 -5.54 5.51 22.74
C VAL A 56 -6.32 4.26 22.32
N CYS A 57 -5.58 3.21 21.95
CA CYS A 57 -6.14 1.92 21.53
C CYS A 57 -5.29 0.79 22.12
N ASN A 58 -5.76 0.18 23.20
CA ASN A 58 -5.04 -0.90 23.88
C ASN A 58 -5.23 -2.25 23.16
N ALA A 59 -4.44 -3.24 23.54
CA ALA A 59 -4.50 -4.57 22.95
C ALA A 59 -5.94 -5.14 23.00
N GLY A 60 -6.40 -5.62 21.85
CA GLY A 60 -7.76 -6.14 21.67
C GLY A 60 -8.85 -5.07 21.53
N GLU A 61 -8.53 -3.79 21.71
CA GLU A 61 -9.50 -2.72 21.48
C GLU A 61 -9.63 -2.38 19.99
N LYS A 62 -10.81 -1.87 19.64
CA LYS A 62 -11.12 -1.27 18.34
C LYS A 62 -11.57 0.16 18.54
N LYS A 63 -11.09 1.07 17.71
CA LYS A 63 -11.44 2.50 17.74
C LYS A 63 -11.76 2.97 16.32
N GLU A 64 -12.77 3.79 16.21
CA GLU A 64 -13.07 4.48 14.97
C GLU A 64 -12.16 5.71 14.81
N PHE A 65 -11.66 5.89 13.62
CA PHE A 65 -10.87 7.03 13.20
C PHE A 65 -11.52 7.68 11.99
N THR A 66 -11.95 8.92 12.16
CA THR A 66 -12.65 9.66 11.10
C THR A 66 -11.78 10.81 10.61
N PHE A 67 -11.70 10.96 9.30
CA PHE A 67 -11.00 12.05 8.63
C PHE A 67 -11.68 12.42 7.32
N THR A 68 -11.34 13.58 6.75
CA THR A 68 -11.85 14.02 5.44
C THR A 68 -10.69 14.07 4.46
N ALA A 69 -10.89 13.50 3.29
CA ALA A 69 -9.99 13.54 2.16
C ALA A 69 -10.66 14.26 0.99
N ASN A 70 -9.96 15.17 0.30
CA ASN A 70 -10.49 15.90 -0.85
C ASN A 70 -10.13 15.30 -2.20
N THR A 71 -9.35 14.21 -2.21
CA THR A 71 -8.96 13.44 -3.39
C THR A 71 -8.82 11.96 -3.01
N ASN A 72 -8.44 11.12 -3.96
CA ASN A 72 -8.11 9.71 -3.69
C ASN A 72 -6.99 9.62 -2.67
N TRP A 73 -7.10 8.67 -1.76
CA TRP A 73 -6.21 8.56 -0.60
C TRP A 73 -5.79 7.13 -0.32
N SER A 74 -4.69 7.01 0.41
CA SER A 74 -4.22 5.77 1.04
C SER A 74 -3.77 6.10 2.46
N LEU A 75 -4.20 5.31 3.45
CA LEU A 75 -3.84 5.45 4.86
C LEU A 75 -3.07 4.21 5.29
N ALA A 76 -1.85 4.42 5.80
CA ALA A 76 -0.95 3.35 6.24
C ALA A 76 -0.68 3.43 7.74
N SER A 77 -0.50 2.27 8.38
CA SER A 77 0.00 2.17 9.75
C SER A 77 1.50 1.90 9.76
N SER A 78 2.24 2.61 10.59
CA SER A 78 3.71 2.47 10.71
C SER A 78 4.16 1.25 11.51
N THR A 79 3.24 0.45 12.08
CA THR A 79 3.58 -0.67 12.97
C THR A 79 2.74 -1.90 12.70
N ILE A 80 3.29 -3.08 13.00
CA ILE A 80 2.62 -4.37 12.79
C ILE A 80 1.50 -4.65 13.79
N TRP A 81 1.47 -3.96 14.93
CA TRP A 81 0.46 -4.19 15.97
C TRP A 81 -0.79 -3.30 15.81
N CYS A 82 -0.69 -2.23 15.03
CA CYS A 82 -1.80 -1.34 14.73
C CYS A 82 -2.27 -1.62 13.31
N LYS A 83 -3.48 -2.11 13.15
CA LYS A 83 -4.05 -2.51 11.88
C LYS A 83 -5.39 -1.83 11.65
N PHE A 84 -5.83 -1.81 10.42
CA PHE A 84 -7.17 -1.41 10.03
C PHE A 84 -8.02 -2.66 9.85
N GLN A 85 -9.24 -2.63 10.36
CA GLN A 85 -10.23 -3.66 10.07
C GLN A 85 -11.09 -3.23 8.89
N ASN A 86 -11.07 -4.03 7.84
CA ASN A 86 -11.91 -3.87 6.67
C ASN A 86 -12.75 -5.14 6.50
N ASN A 87 -14.03 -5.06 6.90
CA ASN A 87 -14.91 -6.22 7.03
C ASN A 87 -14.28 -7.30 7.94
N ASP A 88 -13.96 -8.47 7.39
CA ASP A 88 -13.36 -9.60 8.12
C ASP A 88 -11.83 -9.69 7.93
N THR A 89 -11.22 -8.71 7.25
CA THR A 89 -9.78 -8.68 6.99
C THR A 89 -9.08 -7.63 7.85
N GLU A 90 -7.83 -7.91 8.18
CA GLU A 90 -6.92 -6.99 8.88
C GLU A 90 -5.85 -6.52 7.91
N GLU A 91 -5.76 -5.22 7.71
CA GLU A 91 -4.88 -4.60 6.72
C GLU A 91 -3.97 -3.55 7.37
N PHE A 92 -2.79 -3.35 6.82
CA PHE A 92 -1.87 -2.28 7.23
C PHE A 92 -2.04 -1.01 6.41
N VAL A 93 -2.71 -1.13 5.27
CA VAL A 93 -2.98 -0.02 4.36
C VAL A 93 -4.42 -0.15 3.88
N VAL A 94 -5.16 0.93 3.98
CA VAL A 94 -6.50 1.07 3.40
C VAL A 94 -6.52 2.26 2.45
N SER A 95 -7.41 2.24 1.48
CA SER A 95 -7.51 3.32 0.49
C SER A 95 -8.96 3.60 0.12
N GLY A 96 -9.20 4.77 -0.44
CA GLY A 96 -10.53 5.19 -0.86
C GLY A 96 -10.51 6.46 -1.72
N THR A 97 -11.70 6.97 -1.97
CA THR A 97 -11.94 8.18 -2.76
C THR A 97 -12.24 9.37 -1.84
N ALA A 98 -12.29 10.57 -2.40
CA ALA A 98 -12.63 11.80 -1.67
C ALA A 98 -13.92 11.67 -0.85
N GLY A 99 -13.96 12.37 0.27
CA GLY A 99 -15.11 12.42 1.19
C GLY A 99 -14.69 12.24 2.66
N THR A 100 -15.70 12.22 3.54
CA THR A 100 -15.47 11.85 4.96
C THR A 100 -15.36 10.34 5.08
N GLN A 101 -14.29 9.88 5.70
CA GLN A 101 -13.93 8.48 5.84
C GLN A 101 -13.93 8.08 7.31
N THR A 102 -14.44 6.91 7.62
CA THR A 102 -14.31 6.30 8.95
C THR A 102 -13.68 4.93 8.79
N VAL A 103 -12.54 4.74 9.42
CA VAL A 103 -11.80 3.47 9.45
C VAL A 103 -11.76 2.92 10.86
N THR A 104 -11.83 1.61 11.02
CA THR A 104 -11.69 0.96 12.32
C THR A 104 -10.22 0.58 12.53
N ILE A 105 -9.62 1.14 13.58
CA ILE A 105 -8.26 0.81 14.04
C ILE A 105 -8.36 -0.30 15.07
N MET A 106 -7.46 -1.25 15.01
CA MET A 106 -7.34 -2.35 15.97
C MET A 106 -5.90 -2.52 16.44
N ALA A 107 -5.69 -2.61 17.75
CA ALA A 107 -4.42 -3.02 18.34
C ALA A 107 -4.42 -4.54 18.57
N THR A 108 -3.56 -5.27 17.85
CA THR A 108 -3.61 -6.74 17.79
C THR A 108 -2.86 -7.46 18.91
N ASN A 109 -1.80 -6.85 19.44
CA ASN A 109 -0.94 -7.50 20.44
C ASN A 109 -0.80 -6.65 21.70
N GLU A 110 -0.61 -7.29 22.84
CA GLU A 110 -0.24 -6.59 24.06
C GLU A 110 1.14 -5.93 23.90
N ASN A 111 1.29 -4.77 24.54
CA ASN A 111 2.57 -4.11 24.61
C ASN A 111 3.48 -4.90 25.56
N GLN A 112 4.54 -5.49 25.02
CA GLN A 112 5.51 -6.27 25.80
C GLN A 112 6.47 -5.36 26.61
N ASN A 113 6.46 -4.07 26.37
CA ASN A 113 7.26 -3.12 27.14
C ASN A 113 6.49 -2.69 28.39
N ASN A 114 6.97 -3.10 29.55
CA ASN A 114 6.33 -2.83 30.84
C ASN A 114 6.45 -1.36 31.27
N ASP A 115 7.40 -0.61 30.73
CA ASP A 115 7.74 0.73 31.20
C ASP A 115 7.24 1.84 30.29
N ASN A 116 7.04 1.56 29.00
CA ASN A 116 6.71 2.57 28.00
C ASN A 116 5.50 2.20 27.15
N ALA A 117 4.72 3.20 26.79
CA ALA A 117 3.70 3.07 25.77
C ALA A 117 4.33 2.88 24.37
N SER A 118 3.68 2.11 23.52
CA SER A 118 4.05 2.01 22.10
C SER A 118 3.20 2.98 21.29
N VAL A 119 3.80 3.61 20.29
CA VAL A 119 3.11 4.56 19.41
C VAL A 119 3.19 4.10 17.97
N ALA A 120 2.05 4.08 17.28
CA ALA A 120 1.92 3.89 15.85
C ALA A 120 1.52 5.20 15.18
N LYS A 121 2.08 5.50 14.02
CA LYS A 121 1.69 6.64 13.20
C LYS A 121 0.73 6.19 12.11
N LEU A 122 -0.27 7.02 11.86
CA LEU A 122 -1.19 6.87 10.73
C LEU A 122 -0.79 7.87 9.65
N GLU A 123 -0.31 7.35 8.53
CA GLU A 123 0.26 8.10 7.43
C GLU A 123 -0.73 8.17 6.27
N LEU A 124 -1.28 9.36 6.01
CA LEU A 124 -2.19 9.63 4.91
C LEU A 124 -1.43 10.12 3.69
N THR A 125 -1.62 9.44 2.57
CA THR A 125 -1.09 9.83 1.26
C THR A 125 -2.22 10.30 0.36
N MET A 126 -2.07 11.52 -0.18
CA MET A 126 -2.97 12.12 -1.17
C MET A 126 -2.14 12.93 -2.16
N GLY A 127 -2.44 12.85 -3.47
CA GLY A 127 -1.75 13.62 -4.51
C GLY A 127 -0.22 13.47 -4.48
N GLY A 128 0.29 12.29 -4.14
CA GLY A 128 1.73 12.01 -4.04
C GLY A 128 2.42 12.57 -2.77
N GLN A 129 1.69 13.22 -1.87
CA GLN A 129 2.20 13.71 -0.58
C GLN A 129 1.75 12.81 0.56
N THR A 130 2.61 12.60 1.56
CA THR A 130 2.32 11.78 2.75
C THR A 130 2.51 12.60 4.02
N ILE A 131 1.48 12.62 4.88
CA ILE A 131 1.49 13.33 6.16
C ILE A 131 0.94 12.43 7.27
N VAL A 132 1.52 12.53 8.47
CA VAL A 132 1.02 11.85 9.68
C VAL A 132 -0.21 12.59 10.19
N ILE A 133 -1.38 11.96 10.07
CA ILE A 133 -2.67 12.52 10.53
C ILE A 133 -3.19 11.90 11.82
N GLY A 134 -2.51 10.88 12.34
CA GLY A 134 -2.87 10.25 13.60
C GLY A 134 -1.70 9.63 14.33
N GLU A 135 -1.76 9.62 15.65
CA GLU A 135 -0.90 8.81 16.50
C GLU A 135 -1.77 7.92 17.39
N VAL A 136 -1.54 6.63 17.29
CA VAL A 136 -2.23 5.61 18.08
C VAL A 136 -1.28 5.17 19.19
N THR A 137 -1.67 5.41 20.44
CA THR A 137 -0.89 5.01 21.60
C THR A 137 -1.49 3.77 22.22
N ARG A 138 -0.66 2.77 22.47
CA ARG A 138 -0.99 1.57 23.23
C ARG A 138 -0.27 1.62 24.57
N SER A 139 -1.02 1.54 25.67
CA SER A 139 -0.47 1.62 27.03
C SER A 139 0.58 0.54 27.30
N ALA A 140 1.47 0.79 28.25
CA ALA A 140 2.41 -0.21 28.75
C ALA A 140 1.67 -1.41 29.37
N ALA A 141 2.25 -2.61 29.32
CA ALA A 141 1.62 -3.83 29.81
C ALA A 141 1.18 -3.79 31.28
N GLY A 142 1.86 -3.03 32.11
CA GLY A 142 1.56 -2.88 33.56
C GLY A 142 0.51 -1.82 33.92
N SER A 143 0.00 -1.03 32.97
CA SER A 143 -0.85 0.13 33.28
C SER A 143 -2.33 -0.18 33.45
N VAL A 144 -2.81 -1.31 32.92
CA VAL A 144 -4.23 -1.69 32.96
C VAL A 144 -4.68 -2.21 34.31
N SER A 145 -3.76 -2.64 35.18
CA SER A 145 -4.11 -3.34 36.43
C SER A 145 -4.31 -2.43 37.65
N ARG A 146 -4.12 -1.10 37.56
CA ARG A 146 -4.14 -0.23 38.73
C ARG A 146 -5.48 0.44 39.08
N ASN A 147 -6.49 0.30 38.25
CA ASN A 147 -7.78 0.98 38.45
C ASN A 147 -8.88 0.13 39.14
N ILE A 148 -8.60 -1.07 39.58
CA ILE A 148 -9.65 -1.96 40.17
C ILE A 148 -9.58 -1.97 41.71
N CYS A 149 -8.61 -1.33 42.37
CA CYS A 149 -8.41 -1.47 43.81
C CYS A 149 -8.72 -0.20 44.63
N SER A 150 -9.63 0.66 44.16
CA SER A 150 -10.02 1.88 44.94
C SER A 150 -11.50 1.94 45.30
N ILE A 151 -12.21 0.81 45.35
CA ILE A 151 -13.57 0.75 45.88
C ILE A 151 -13.64 -0.42 46.88
N LEU A 152 -13.20 -0.18 48.10
CA LEU A 152 -13.62 -0.86 49.33
C LEU A 152 -13.55 0.13 50.46
#